data_59a6b2266d6b1679e3e63bb75c6c0247
#
_entry.id   59a6b2266d6b1679e3e63bb75c6c0247
#
_cell.length_a   1.000
_cell.length_b   1.000
_cell.length_c   1.000
_cell.angle_alpha   90.00
_cell.angle_beta   90.00
_cell.angle_gamma   90.00
#
_symmetry.space_group_name_H-M   'P 1'
#
loop_
_entity.id
_entity.type
_entity.pdbx_description
1 polymer ?
#
loop_
_entity_poly.entity_id
_entity_poly.type
_entity_poly.pdbx_seq_one_letter_code
_entity_poly.pdbx_strand_id
1 'polypeptide(L)'
;RLRTPHLKDWRERLGVTPSTADRIWRTLKAALNLAVRNRQVAASAAQEWRDVKPHKSTGKRRDLYLDVTQRRALRDAAAGNVRDLIEAAALTGARAGELTGAKRSQFDARTKSMSFAGKTGARTVPLSDAAVTLFKRLAESKLPSAHLFVRDDGKPWAHSDWDELVRNAATAAELPKGTCLYTLRHSFITQAIIDGLTTLDVARLCGTSVMMIEKHYGHLVASAARERLAKVTML
;
A
#
# COMPACT_ATOMS: atom_id res chain seq x y z
N ARG A 1 -4.51 10.46 39.39
CA ARG A 1 -5.51 11.03 38.46
C ARG A 1 -4.80 11.47 37.17
N LEU A 2 -5.24 10.99 35.99
CA LEU A 2 -4.69 11.42 34.70
C LEU A 2 -5.04 12.89 34.46
N ARG A 3 -4.06 13.66 33.95
CA ARG A 3 -4.21 15.06 33.55
C ARG A 3 -3.62 15.26 32.16
N THR A 4 -4.15 16.22 31.41
CA THR A 4 -3.70 16.58 30.07
C THR A 4 -2.17 16.75 29.96
N PRO A 5 -1.46 17.47 30.88
CA PRO A 5 0.00 17.58 30.83
C PRO A 5 0.70 16.24 30.95
N HIS A 6 0.26 15.35 31.86
CA HIS A 6 0.86 14.01 32.04
C HIS A 6 0.74 13.17 30.76
N LEU A 7 -0.39 13.25 30.07
CA LEU A 7 -0.62 12.51 28.82
C LEU A 7 0.24 13.03 27.67
N LYS A 8 0.43 14.35 27.58
CA LYS A 8 1.32 14.97 26.60
C LYS A 8 2.78 14.58 26.85
N ASP A 9 3.26 14.72 28.05
CA ASP A 9 4.60 14.37 28.46
C ASP A 9 4.90 12.88 28.30
N TRP A 10 3.96 11.99 28.67
CA TRP A 10 4.07 10.56 28.38
C TRP A 10 4.22 10.29 26.87
N ARG A 11 3.43 10.94 26.01
CA ARG A 11 3.51 10.75 24.58
C ARG A 11 4.86 11.20 24.00
N GLU A 12 5.42 12.28 24.48
CA GLU A 12 6.73 12.80 24.07
C GLU A 12 7.87 11.87 24.51
N ARG A 13 7.74 11.26 25.69
CA ARG A 13 8.73 10.31 26.23
C ARG A 13 8.73 8.94 25.54
N LEU A 14 7.79 8.64 24.62
CA LEU A 14 7.77 7.37 23.90
C LEU A 14 9.01 7.11 23.03
N GLY A 15 9.80 8.12 22.69
CA GLY A 15 11.03 7.98 21.90
C GLY A 15 10.80 7.45 20.47
N VAL A 16 9.59 7.57 19.95
CA VAL A 16 9.19 7.10 18.62
C VAL A 16 8.85 8.27 17.69
N THR A 17 8.67 7.96 16.40
CA THR A 17 8.25 9.02 15.46
C THR A 17 6.88 9.59 15.85
N PRO A 18 6.60 10.89 15.58
CA PRO A 18 5.31 11.51 15.88
C PRO A 18 4.10 10.75 15.34
N SER A 19 4.20 10.17 14.15
CA SER A 19 3.13 9.34 13.57
C SER A 19 2.89 8.05 14.36
N THR A 20 3.95 7.43 14.85
CA THR A 20 3.86 6.24 15.72
C THR A 20 3.29 6.61 17.09
N ALA A 21 3.74 7.72 17.69
CA ALA A 21 3.20 8.25 18.93
C ALA A 21 1.69 8.52 18.81
N ASP A 22 1.24 9.14 17.73
CA ASP A 22 -0.19 9.38 17.47
C ASP A 22 -1.00 8.10 17.27
N ARG A 23 -0.39 7.04 16.72
CA ARG A 23 -1.03 5.73 16.60
C ARG A 23 -1.21 5.09 17.97
N ILE A 24 -0.18 5.09 18.79
CA ILE A 24 -0.23 4.57 20.18
C ILE A 24 -1.24 5.37 21.00
N TRP A 25 -1.20 6.71 20.86
CA TRP A 25 -2.15 7.61 21.51
C TRP A 25 -3.61 7.28 21.16
N ARG A 26 -3.91 7.05 19.88
CA ARG A 26 -5.27 6.68 19.44
C ARG A 26 -5.78 5.40 20.12
N THR A 27 -4.91 4.40 20.26
CA THR A 27 -5.25 3.15 20.94
C THR A 27 -5.54 3.38 22.43
N LEU A 28 -4.67 4.12 23.12
CA LEU A 28 -4.90 4.48 24.53
C LEU A 28 -6.18 5.31 24.71
N LYS A 29 -6.39 6.31 23.85
CA LYS A 29 -7.61 7.14 23.88
C LYS A 29 -8.88 6.31 23.68
N ALA A 30 -8.84 5.31 22.81
CA ALA A 30 -9.98 4.39 22.62
C ALA A 30 -10.27 3.57 23.89
N ALA A 31 -9.23 3.06 24.56
CA ALA A 31 -9.37 2.35 25.84
C ALA A 31 -9.92 3.24 26.94
N LEU A 32 -9.43 4.47 27.06
CA LEU A 32 -9.95 5.46 28.04
C LEU A 32 -11.42 5.80 27.79
N ASN A 33 -11.81 5.99 26.52
CA ASN A 33 -13.21 6.22 26.16
C ASN A 33 -14.10 4.98 26.47
N LEU A 34 -13.56 3.77 26.30
CA LEU A 34 -14.26 2.54 26.68
C LEU A 34 -14.48 2.46 28.20
N ALA A 35 -13.48 2.81 29.01
CA ALA A 35 -13.59 2.86 30.46
C ALA A 35 -14.67 3.84 30.94
N VAL A 36 -14.81 5.02 30.28
CA VAL A 36 -15.91 5.95 30.56
C VAL A 36 -17.26 5.33 30.18
N ARG A 37 -17.36 4.70 29.03
CA ARG A 37 -18.59 4.05 28.56
C ARG A 37 -19.04 2.94 29.53
N ASN A 38 -18.09 2.19 30.04
CA ASN A 38 -18.31 1.14 31.03
C ASN A 38 -18.50 1.67 32.47
N ARG A 39 -18.57 3.01 32.64
CA ARG A 39 -18.72 3.67 33.95
C ARG A 39 -17.59 3.36 34.98
N GLN A 40 -16.44 2.90 34.51
CA GLN A 40 -15.25 2.67 35.34
C GLN A 40 -14.51 3.99 35.64
N VAL A 41 -14.75 5.01 34.84
CA VAL A 41 -14.18 6.35 35.00
C VAL A 41 -15.29 7.39 34.78
N ALA A 42 -15.28 8.45 35.59
CA ALA A 42 -16.26 9.51 35.47
C ALA A 42 -16.19 10.21 34.09
N ALA A 43 -17.35 10.53 33.51
CA ALA A 43 -17.44 11.18 32.19
C ALA A 43 -16.67 12.50 32.12
N SER A 44 -16.62 13.27 33.22
CA SER A 44 -15.87 14.53 33.33
C SER A 44 -14.36 14.36 33.11
N ALA A 45 -13.79 13.17 33.40
CA ALA A 45 -12.39 12.90 33.18
C ALA A 45 -12.02 12.84 31.68
N ALA A 46 -13.01 12.63 30.79
CA ALA A 46 -12.77 12.55 29.34
C ALA A 46 -12.19 13.84 28.76
N GLN A 47 -12.42 14.99 29.39
CA GLN A 47 -11.86 16.26 28.95
C GLN A 47 -10.34 16.23 28.91
N GLU A 48 -9.70 15.56 29.86
CA GLU A 48 -8.24 15.49 29.96
C GLU A 48 -7.56 14.91 28.71
N TRP A 49 -8.16 13.90 28.06
CA TRP A 49 -7.60 13.30 26.85
C TRP A 49 -8.23 13.80 25.54
N ARG A 50 -9.36 14.52 25.59
CA ARG A 50 -9.90 15.23 24.44
C ARG A 50 -8.97 16.34 23.97
N ASP A 51 -8.33 17.03 24.93
CA ASP A 51 -7.46 18.17 24.67
C ASP A 51 -6.06 17.77 24.16
N VAL A 52 -5.71 16.49 24.20
CA VAL A 52 -4.50 15.97 23.58
C VAL A 52 -4.72 15.81 22.09
N LYS A 53 -4.32 16.82 21.32
CA LYS A 53 -4.44 16.83 19.86
C LYS A 53 -3.32 16.00 19.22
N PRO A 54 -3.56 15.38 18.04
CA PRO A 54 -2.50 14.75 17.25
C PRO A 54 -1.41 15.77 16.89
N HIS A 55 -0.21 15.28 16.60
CA HIS A 55 0.84 16.13 16.06
C HIS A 55 0.40 16.72 14.71
N LYS A 56 0.81 17.96 14.45
CA LYS A 56 0.54 18.59 13.16
C LYS A 56 1.29 17.83 12.07
N SER A 57 0.55 17.38 11.04
CA SER A 57 1.00 16.73 9.81
C SER A 57 2.42 16.12 9.84
N THR A 58 2.53 14.87 10.20
CA THR A 58 3.80 14.14 10.32
C THR A 58 4.09 13.23 9.14
N GLY A 59 3.19 13.20 8.17
CA GLY A 59 3.32 12.37 6.98
C GLY A 59 4.31 13.00 6.00
N LYS A 60 5.60 12.64 6.09
CA LYS A 60 6.49 12.82 4.94
C LYS A 60 5.92 12.01 3.79
N ARG A 61 5.62 12.69 2.68
CA ARG A 61 5.25 12.04 1.43
C ARG A 61 6.39 11.11 1.02
N ARG A 62 6.07 9.87 0.69
CA ARG A 62 7.06 8.99 0.05
C ARG A 62 7.06 9.35 -1.43
N ASP A 63 8.10 10.05 -1.86
CA ASP A 63 8.26 10.48 -3.26
C ASP A 63 9.13 9.49 -4.06
N LEU A 64 9.45 8.33 -3.47
CA LEU A 64 10.29 7.34 -4.13
C LEU A 64 9.52 6.64 -5.26
N TYR A 65 9.83 7.02 -6.47
CA TYR A 65 9.35 6.44 -7.71
C TYR A 65 10.48 5.67 -8.38
N LEU A 66 10.22 4.47 -8.83
CA LEU A 66 11.10 3.67 -9.67
C LEU A 66 10.59 3.70 -11.10
N ASP A 67 11.44 4.08 -12.04
CA ASP A 67 11.14 3.97 -13.46
C ASP A 67 11.09 2.51 -13.94
N VAL A 68 10.80 2.29 -15.23
CA VAL A 68 10.67 0.93 -15.78
C VAL A 68 11.98 0.15 -15.67
N THR A 69 13.13 0.81 -15.91
CA THR A 69 14.46 0.18 -15.84
C THR A 69 14.79 -0.24 -14.42
N GLN A 70 14.54 0.63 -13.44
CA GLN A 70 14.76 0.35 -12.04
C GLN A 70 13.83 -0.76 -11.51
N ARG A 71 12.57 -0.80 -11.95
CA ARG A 71 11.63 -1.89 -11.59
C ARG A 71 12.08 -3.24 -12.15
N ARG A 72 12.61 -3.26 -13.39
CA ARG A 72 13.20 -4.46 -13.98
C ARG A 72 14.46 -4.89 -13.22
N ALA A 73 15.36 -3.97 -12.91
CA ALA A 73 16.57 -4.26 -12.14
C ALA A 73 16.22 -4.85 -10.76
N LEU A 74 15.22 -4.30 -10.05
CA LEU A 74 14.74 -4.86 -8.78
C LEU A 74 14.26 -6.31 -8.92
N ARG A 75 13.43 -6.58 -9.95
CA ARG A 75 12.93 -7.91 -10.22
C ARG A 75 14.07 -8.89 -10.55
N ASP A 76 15.00 -8.47 -11.38
CA ASP A 76 16.07 -9.35 -11.89
C ASP A 76 17.15 -9.64 -10.83
N ALA A 77 17.38 -8.72 -9.90
CA ALA A 77 18.22 -8.92 -8.73
C ALA A 77 17.58 -9.76 -7.62
N ALA A 78 16.26 -9.99 -7.68
CA ALA A 78 15.54 -10.77 -6.69
C ALA A 78 15.74 -12.26 -6.93
N ALA A 79 16.11 -13.00 -5.87
CA ALA A 79 16.22 -14.45 -5.87
C ALA A 79 14.93 -15.12 -5.39
N GLY A 80 14.68 -16.35 -5.88
CA GLY A 80 13.55 -17.15 -5.44
C GLY A 80 12.18 -16.56 -5.74
N ASN A 81 11.19 -16.98 -5.01
CA ASN A 81 9.78 -16.65 -5.25
C ASN A 81 9.39 -15.21 -4.89
N VAL A 82 10.25 -14.45 -4.20
CA VAL A 82 10.03 -13.02 -3.98
C VAL A 82 10.09 -12.23 -5.31
N ARG A 83 10.78 -12.73 -6.31
CA ARG A 83 10.80 -12.16 -7.67
C ARG A 83 9.41 -12.06 -8.25
N ASP A 84 8.61 -13.12 -8.13
CA ASP A 84 7.24 -13.15 -8.63
C ASP A 84 6.33 -12.15 -7.90
N LEU A 85 6.55 -11.98 -6.60
CA LEU A 85 5.82 -10.99 -5.79
C LEU A 85 6.17 -9.55 -6.20
N ILE A 86 7.45 -9.27 -6.47
CA ILE A 86 7.94 -7.99 -7.00
C ILE A 86 7.33 -7.71 -8.37
N GLU A 87 7.37 -8.69 -9.28
CA GLU A 87 6.82 -8.55 -10.63
C GLU A 87 5.31 -8.28 -10.60
N ALA A 88 4.56 -9.04 -9.80
CA ALA A 88 3.13 -8.82 -9.64
C ALA A 88 2.80 -7.45 -9.05
N ALA A 89 3.55 -6.99 -8.04
CA ALA A 89 3.37 -5.67 -7.45
C ALA A 89 3.63 -4.54 -8.47
N ALA A 90 4.66 -4.70 -9.31
CA ALA A 90 4.99 -3.73 -10.37
C ALA A 90 3.93 -3.71 -11.48
N LEU A 91 3.35 -4.86 -11.84
CA LEU A 91 2.38 -4.99 -12.94
C LEU A 91 0.95 -4.62 -12.55
N THR A 92 0.60 -4.69 -11.26
CA THR A 92 -0.79 -4.52 -10.80
C THR A 92 -1.01 -3.35 -9.86
N GLY A 93 0.04 -2.85 -9.23
CA GLY A 93 -0.07 -1.86 -8.15
C GLY A 93 -0.85 -2.38 -6.93
N ALA A 94 -1.11 -3.68 -6.82
CA ALA A 94 -1.81 -4.28 -5.69
C ALA A 94 -1.03 -4.13 -4.37
N ARG A 95 -1.73 -4.18 -3.24
CA ARG A 95 -1.07 -4.18 -1.92
C ARG A 95 -0.37 -5.53 -1.68
N ALA A 96 0.73 -5.51 -0.95
CA ALA A 96 1.46 -6.74 -0.61
C ALA A 96 0.52 -7.81 -0.01
N GLY A 97 -0.31 -7.46 0.96
CA GLY A 97 -1.27 -8.39 1.56
C GLY A 97 -2.38 -8.88 0.61
N GLU A 98 -2.71 -8.14 -0.45
CA GLU A 98 -3.62 -8.59 -1.50
C GLU A 98 -2.96 -9.64 -2.39
N LEU A 99 -1.68 -9.45 -2.72
CA LEU A 99 -0.90 -10.42 -3.50
C LEU A 99 -0.63 -11.69 -2.70
N THR A 100 -0.11 -11.57 -1.48
CA THR A 100 0.23 -12.73 -0.65
C THR A 100 -1.00 -13.54 -0.22
N GLY A 101 -2.16 -12.89 -0.11
CA GLY A 101 -3.45 -13.55 0.14
C GLY A 101 -4.14 -14.09 -1.11
N ALA A 102 -3.62 -13.79 -2.31
CA ALA A 102 -4.27 -14.15 -3.57
C ALA A 102 -4.29 -15.67 -3.81
N LYS A 103 -5.48 -16.18 -4.12
CA LYS A 103 -5.70 -17.61 -4.42
C LYS A 103 -5.86 -17.85 -5.90
N ARG A 104 -5.57 -19.09 -6.34
CA ARG A 104 -5.72 -19.52 -7.74
C ARG A 104 -7.13 -19.26 -8.28
N SER A 105 -8.18 -19.52 -7.49
CA SER A 105 -9.58 -19.30 -7.87
C SER A 105 -9.96 -17.86 -8.17
N GLN A 106 -9.15 -16.90 -7.75
CA GLN A 106 -9.38 -15.46 -7.94
C GLN A 106 -8.83 -14.94 -9.27
N PHE A 107 -8.03 -15.73 -9.98
CA PHE A 107 -7.51 -15.42 -11.31
C PHE A 107 -8.36 -16.08 -12.39
N ASP A 108 -8.89 -15.30 -13.31
CA ASP A 108 -9.60 -15.73 -14.50
C ASP A 108 -8.79 -15.38 -15.75
N ALA A 109 -8.21 -16.42 -16.37
CA ALA A 109 -7.41 -16.28 -17.59
C ALA A 109 -8.25 -15.91 -18.82
N ARG A 110 -9.55 -16.28 -18.83
CA ARG A 110 -10.46 -16.03 -19.96
C ARG A 110 -10.85 -14.56 -20.03
N THR A 111 -11.18 -13.97 -18.88
CA THR A 111 -11.52 -12.54 -18.76
C THR A 111 -10.30 -11.66 -18.53
N LYS A 112 -9.09 -12.25 -18.43
CA LYS A 112 -7.84 -11.54 -18.10
C LYS A 112 -8.00 -10.67 -16.87
N SER A 113 -8.53 -11.23 -15.80
CA SER A 113 -8.84 -10.47 -14.58
C SER A 113 -8.38 -11.18 -13.30
N MET A 114 -8.21 -10.37 -12.26
CA MET A 114 -7.85 -10.82 -10.92
C MET A 114 -8.77 -10.17 -9.88
N SER A 115 -9.33 -10.99 -8.98
CA SER A 115 -10.13 -10.53 -7.87
C SER A 115 -9.29 -10.44 -6.60
N PHE A 116 -8.95 -9.22 -6.18
CA PHE A 116 -8.24 -8.99 -4.92
C PHE A 116 -9.21 -8.78 -3.77
N ALA A 117 -8.99 -9.48 -2.66
CA ALA A 117 -9.70 -9.27 -1.40
C ALA A 117 -8.83 -8.44 -0.44
N GLY A 118 -9.42 -7.46 0.21
CA GLY A 118 -8.71 -6.58 1.14
C GLY A 118 -9.63 -6.04 2.24
N LYS A 119 -9.10 -5.23 3.14
CA LYS A 119 -9.85 -4.62 4.26
C LYS A 119 -11.05 -3.77 3.82
N THR A 120 -11.02 -3.24 2.60
CA THR A 120 -12.06 -2.37 2.04
C THR A 120 -13.03 -3.11 1.12
N GLY A 121 -13.05 -4.44 1.15
CA GLY A 121 -13.86 -5.29 0.29
C GLY A 121 -13.05 -5.96 -0.83
N ALA A 122 -13.73 -6.73 -1.66
CA ALA A 122 -13.16 -7.35 -2.85
C ALA A 122 -13.32 -6.44 -4.07
N ARG A 123 -12.35 -6.49 -4.99
CA ARG A 123 -12.43 -5.83 -6.30
C ARG A 123 -11.85 -6.73 -7.38
N THR A 124 -12.47 -6.73 -8.53
CA THR A 124 -11.94 -7.37 -9.74
C THR A 124 -11.29 -6.33 -10.62
N VAL A 125 -10.05 -6.57 -11.04
CA VAL A 125 -9.27 -5.67 -11.88
C VAL A 125 -8.84 -6.37 -13.17
N PRO A 126 -8.88 -5.69 -14.31
CA PRO A 126 -8.29 -6.19 -15.54
C PRO A 126 -6.77 -6.29 -15.39
N LEU A 127 -6.18 -7.25 -16.08
CA LEU A 127 -4.75 -7.47 -16.11
C LEU A 127 -4.18 -7.15 -17.49
N SER A 128 -2.99 -6.54 -17.52
CA SER A 128 -2.19 -6.43 -18.75
C SER A 128 -1.74 -7.82 -19.22
N ASP A 129 -1.37 -7.96 -20.49
CA ASP A 129 -0.91 -9.25 -21.03
C ASP A 129 0.32 -9.79 -20.31
N ALA A 130 1.24 -8.91 -19.88
CA ALA A 130 2.38 -9.29 -19.04
C ALA A 130 1.94 -9.86 -17.69
N ALA A 131 0.96 -9.22 -17.02
CA ALA A 131 0.41 -9.73 -15.78
C ALA A 131 -0.33 -11.06 -16.00
N VAL A 132 -1.09 -11.21 -17.08
CA VAL A 132 -1.75 -12.48 -17.44
C VAL A 132 -0.74 -13.60 -17.61
N THR A 133 0.38 -13.33 -18.28
CA THR A 133 1.47 -14.31 -18.47
C THR A 133 2.05 -14.76 -17.12
N LEU A 134 2.36 -13.82 -16.24
CA LEU A 134 2.83 -14.13 -14.88
C LEU A 134 1.81 -14.96 -14.10
N PHE A 135 0.54 -14.52 -14.06
CA PHE A 135 -0.49 -15.18 -13.27
C PHE A 135 -0.85 -16.58 -13.84
N LYS A 136 -0.81 -16.78 -15.16
CA LYS A 136 -0.96 -18.10 -15.77
C LYS A 136 0.13 -19.06 -15.30
N ARG A 137 1.41 -18.64 -15.36
CA ARG A 137 2.55 -19.41 -14.86
C ARG A 137 2.39 -19.77 -13.38
N LEU A 138 2.01 -18.82 -12.55
CA LEU A 138 1.81 -19.03 -11.11
C LEU A 138 0.59 -19.91 -10.80
N ALA A 139 -0.40 -19.94 -11.67
CA ALA A 139 -1.64 -20.71 -11.50
C ALA A 139 -1.51 -22.15 -12.00
N GLU A 140 -0.45 -22.45 -12.77
CA GLU A 140 -0.22 -23.78 -13.35
C GLU A 140 -0.12 -24.82 -12.24
N SER A 141 -0.82 -25.94 -12.42
CA SER A 141 -0.85 -27.08 -11.49
C SER A 141 -1.31 -26.76 -10.06
N LYS A 142 -1.86 -25.58 -9.80
CA LYS A 142 -2.38 -25.21 -8.47
C LYS A 142 -3.86 -25.50 -8.31
N LEU A 143 -4.23 -26.02 -7.15
CA LEU A 143 -5.64 -26.17 -6.76
C LEU A 143 -6.32 -24.80 -6.60
N PRO A 144 -7.65 -24.69 -6.82
CA PRO A 144 -8.36 -23.41 -6.72
C PRO A 144 -8.19 -22.67 -5.37
N SER A 145 -8.04 -23.40 -4.27
CA SER A 145 -7.84 -22.84 -2.93
C SER A 145 -6.39 -22.49 -2.59
N ALA A 146 -5.43 -22.92 -3.43
CA ALA A 146 -4.01 -22.66 -3.17
C ALA A 146 -3.63 -21.19 -3.40
N HIS A 147 -2.65 -20.71 -2.64
CA HIS A 147 -2.07 -19.39 -2.84
C HIS A 147 -1.29 -19.31 -4.16
N LEU A 148 -1.47 -18.21 -4.89
CA LEU A 148 -0.70 -17.95 -6.11
C LEU A 148 0.76 -17.65 -5.77
N PHE A 149 0.98 -16.87 -4.74
CA PHE A 149 2.31 -16.47 -4.28
C PHE A 149 2.66 -17.23 -3.01
N VAL A 150 3.75 -17.99 -3.08
CA VAL A 150 4.27 -18.79 -1.97
C VAL A 150 5.76 -18.53 -1.81
N ARG A 151 6.30 -18.78 -0.63
CA ARG A 151 7.74 -18.75 -0.36
C ARG A 151 8.45 -19.92 -1.04
N ASP A 152 9.77 -19.92 -1.05
CA ASP A 152 10.60 -20.99 -1.63
C ASP A 152 10.37 -22.35 -0.93
N ASP A 153 9.94 -22.33 0.34
CA ASP A 153 9.54 -23.52 1.10
C ASP A 153 8.08 -23.97 0.83
N GLY A 154 7.39 -23.34 -0.13
CA GLY A 154 6.00 -23.64 -0.50
C GLY A 154 4.94 -23.09 0.45
N LYS A 155 5.32 -22.44 1.56
CA LYS A 155 4.36 -21.87 2.53
C LYS A 155 3.84 -20.52 2.06
N PRO A 156 2.63 -20.12 2.48
CA PRO A 156 2.14 -18.77 2.26
C PRO A 156 3.07 -17.72 2.89
N TRP A 157 3.18 -16.56 2.24
CA TRP A 157 3.87 -15.41 2.81
C TRP A 157 3.14 -14.88 4.05
N ALA A 158 3.84 -14.78 5.18
CA ALA A 158 3.36 -14.06 6.34
C ALA A 158 3.68 -12.56 6.23
N HIS A 159 3.11 -11.75 7.13
CA HIS A 159 3.36 -10.30 7.14
C HIS A 159 4.85 -10.02 7.32
N SER A 160 5.40 -9.20 6.43
CA SER A 160 6.81 -8.76 6.42
C SER A 160 7.88 -9.79 6.02
N ASP A 161 7.53 -11.03 5.69
CA ASP A 161 8.51 -12.05 5.25
C ASP A 161 9.31 -11.60 4.01
N TRP A 162 8.71 -10.77 3.15
CA TRP A 162 9.34 -10.25 1.94
C TRP A 162 10.23 -9.01 2.17
N ASP A 163 10.13 -8.35 3.33
CA ASP A 163 10.75 -7.02 3.52
C ASP A 163 12.27 -7.05 3.40
N GLU A 164 12.91 -8.07 3.99
CA GLU A 164 14.36 -8.26 3.91
C GLU A 164 14.79 -8.68 2.51
N LEU A 165 14.07 -9.62 1.89
CA LEU A 165 14.36 -10.11 0.55
C LEU A 165 14.27 -8.99 -0.50
N VAL A 166 13.24 -8.15 -0.42
CA VAL A 166 13.08 -6.98 -1.30
C VAL A 166 14.18 -5.95 -1.05
N ARG A 167 14.59 -5.74 0.21
CA ARG A 167 15.69 -4.83 0.57
C ARG A 167 17.01 -5.31 0.01
N ASN A 168 17.30 -6.61 0.11
CA ASN A 168 18.51 -7.22 -0.43
C ASN A 168 18.55 -7.10 -1.95
N ALA A 169 17.44 -7.38 -2.64
CA ALA A 169 17.34 -7.18 -4.08
C ALA A 169 17.52 -5.71 -4.49
N ALA A 170 16.96 -4.78 -3.72
CA ALA A 170 17.13 -3.35 -3.97
C ALA A 170 18.57 -2.88 -3.78
N THR A 171 19.27 -3.43 -2.79
CA THR A 171 20.71 -3.16 -2.56
C THR A 171 21.55 -3.72 -3.71
N ALA A 172 21.30 -4.97 -4.13
CA ALA A 172 22.01 -5.61 -5.24
C ALA A 172 21.76 -4.91 -6.58
N ALA A 173 20.60 -4.29 -6.76
CA ALA A 173 20.27 -3.48 -7.94
C ALA A 173 20.65 -2.00 -7.81
N GLU A 174 21.42 -1.62 -6.78
CA GLU A 174 21.86 -0.24 -6.49
C GLU A 174 20.71 0.79 -6.48
N LEU A 175 19.53 0.37 -6.02
CA LEU A 175 18.35 1.23 -5.97
C LEU A 175 18.33 2.13 -4.72
N PRO A 176 17.57 3.24 -4.77
CA PRO A 176 17.49 4.18 -3.66
C PRO A 176 17.09 3.52 -2.34
N LYS A 177 17.73 3.95 -1.24
CA LYS A 177 17.41 3.49 0.11
C LYS A 177 15.93 3.70 0.43
N GLY A 178 15.29 2.69 1.00
CA GLY A 178 13.86 2.71 1.33
C GLY A 178 12.97 2.06 0.27
N THR A 179 13.55 1.51 -0.82
CA THR A 179 12.83 0.68 -1.79
C THR A 179 12.20 -0.52 -1.09
N CYS A 180 10.92 -0.74 -1.31
CA CYS A 180 10.12 -1.83 -0.75
C CYS A 180 8.93 -2.15 -1.67
N LEU A 181 8.15 -3.19 -1.39
CA LEU A 181 6.97 -3.53 -2.22
C LEU A 181 5.98 -2.35 -2.37
N TYR A 182 5.84 -1.53 -1.33
CA TYR A 182 4.97 -0.35 -1.41
C TYR A 182 5.49 0.69 -2.42
N THR A 183 6.81 0.77 -2.63
CA THR A 183 7.41 1.62 -3.66
C THR A 183 6.94 1.23 -5.06
N LEU A 184 6.80 -0.06 -5.34
CA LEU A 184 6.28 -0.55 -6.63
C LEU A 184 4.83 -0.11 -6.88
N ARG A 185 3.99 -0.17 -5.85
CA ARG A 185 2.63 0.35 -5.94
C ARG A 185 2.61 1.86 -6.19
N HIS A 186 3.47 2.61 -5.50
CA HIS A 186 3.62 4.05 -5.74
C HIS A 186 4.06 4.32 -7.18
N SER A 187 5.04 3.55 -7.66
CA SER A 187 5.54 3.67 -9.04
C SER A 187 4.47 3.29 -10.09
N PHE A 188 3.66 2.26 -9.82
CA PHE A 188 2.54 1.90 -10.69
C PHE A 188 1.53 3.05 -10.81
N ILE A 189 1.11 3.62 -9.67
CA ILE A 189 0.15 4.74 -9.66
C ILE A 189 0.71 5.95 -10.40
N THR A 190 1.98 6.32 -10.12
CA THR A 190 2.66 7.43 -10.78
C THR A 190 2.72 7.22 -12.29
N GLN A 191 3.18 6.04 -12.73
CA GLN A 191 3.27 5.71 -14.15
C GLN A 191 1.91 5.73 -14.84
N ALA A 192 0.90 5.09 -14.22
CA ALA A 192 -0.45 5.05 -14.77
C ALA A 192 -1.05 6.44 -15.00
N ILE A 193 -0.78 7.39 -14.09
CA ILE A 193 -1.20 8.79 -14.25
C ILE A 193 -0.43 9.47 -15.39
N ILE A 194 0.89 9.28 -15.47
CA ILE A 194 1.74 9.83 -16.54
C ILE A 194 1.27 9.28 -17.88
N ASP A 195 1.00 7.98 -17.98
CA ASP A 195 0.52 7.32 -19.20
C ASP A 195 -0.94 7.66 -19.55
N GLY A 196 -1.60 8.49 -18.75
CA GLY A 196 -2.89 9.09 -19.07
C GLY A 196 -4.12 8.39 -18.52
N LEU A 197 -3.98 7.38 -17.64
CA LEU A 197 -5.14 6.79 -16.95
C LEU A 197 -5.81 7.85 -16.06
N THR A 198 -7.13 7.81 -16.01
CA THR A 198 -7.89 8.74 -15.14
C THR A 198 -7.67 8.43 -13.66
N THR A 199 -7.83 9.43 -12.80
CA THR A 199 -7.76 9.22 -11.33
C THR A 199 -8.76 8.18 -10.85
N LEU A 200 -9.92 8.08 -11.52
CA LEU A 200 -10.95 7.09 -11.22
C LEU A 200 -10.48 5.66 -11.57
N ASP A 201 -9.87 5.47 -12.75
CA ASP A 201 -9.35 4.17 -13.18
C ASP A 201 -8.23 3.72 -12.25
N VAL A 202 -7.27 4.59 -11.96
CA VAL A 202 -6.17 4.31 -11.04
C VAL A 202 -6.70 3.96 -9.64
N ALA A 203 -7.70 4.71 -9.15
CA ALA A 203 -8.32 4.42 -7.86
C ALA A 203 -8.97 3.03 -7.82
N ARG A 204 -9.71 2.67 -8.88
CA ARG A 204 -10.35 1.35 -9.03
C ARG A 204 -9.33 0.22 -9.13
N LEU A 205 -8.33 0.36 -10.02
CA LEU A 205 -7.27 -0.63 -10.20
C LEU A 205 -6.50 -0.87 -8.89
N CYS A 206 -6.12 0.19 -8.20
CA CYS A 206 -5.33 0.10 -6.98
C CYS A 206 -6.15 -0.12 -5.70
N GLY A 207 -7.49 -0.07 -5.74
CA GLY A 207 -8.34 -0.20 -4.56
C GLY A 207 -8.08 0.91 -3.53
N THR A 208 -8.15 2.15 -4.00
CA THR A 208 -8.07 3.37 -3.18
C THR A 208 -9.16 4.35 -3.59
N SER A 209 -9.28 5.49 -2.94
CA SER A 209 -10.23 6.52 -3.35
C SER A 209 -9.59 7.55 -4.28
N VAL A 210 -10.42 8.17 -5.13
CA VAL A 210 -9.98 9.31 -5.98
C VAL A 210 -9.38 10.41 -5.12
N MET A 211 -9.99 10.73 -3.97
CA MET A 211 -9.47 11.71 -3.01
C MET A 211 -8.05 11.39 -2.54
N MET A 212 -7.72 10.10 -2.33
CA MET A 212 -6.36 9.69 -1.96
C MET A 212 -5.38 9.83 -3.12
N ILE A 213 -5.81 9.55 -4.35
CA ILE A 213 -5.00 9.79 -5.55
C ILE A 213 -4.72 11.29 -5.69
N GLU A 214 -5.73 12.14 -5.63
CA GLU A 214 -5.58 13.60 -5.73
C GLU A 214 -4.70 14.17 -4.63
N LYS A 215 -4.90 13.73 -3.39
CA LYS A 215 -4.09 14.16 -2.25
C LYS A 215 -2.60 13.87 -2.41
N HIS A 216 -2.25 12.69 -2.94
CA HIS A 216 -0.86 12.24 -3.02
C HIS A 216 -0.20 12.44 -4.38
N TYR A 217 -0.99 12.51 -5.47
CA TYR A 217 -0.52 12.57 -6.85
C TYR A 217 -1.10 13.75 -7.63
N GLY A 218 -1.84 14.68 -6.99
CA GLY A 218 -2.56 15.76 -7.66
C GLY A 218 -1.67 16.65 -8.55
N HIS A 219 -0.40 16.84 -8.19
CA HIS A 219 0.55 17.58 -9.03
C HIS A 219 0.84 16.87 -10.36
N LEU A 220 0.92 15.53 -10.38
CA LEU A 220 1.07 14.73 -11.60
C LEU A 220 -0.20 14.75 -12.44
N VAL A 221 -1.36 14.69 -11.77
CA VAL A 221 -2.66 14.80 -12.44
C VAL A 221 -2.80 16.13 -13.17
N ALA A 222 -2.38 17.23 -12.53
CA ALA A 222 -2.43 18.57 -13.13
C ALA A 222 -1.48 18.69 -14.34
N SER A 223 -0.27 18.09 -14.26
CA SER A 223 0.68 18.05 -15.38
C SER A 223 0.11 17.25 -16.56
N ALA A 224 -0.35 16.03 -16.32
CA ALA A 224 -0.96 15.18 -17.34
C ALA A 224 -2.24 15.78 -17.95
N ALA A 225 -3.02 16.53 -17.17
CA ALA A 225 -4.18 17.26 -17.69
C ALA A 225 -3.78 18.39 -18.65
N ARG A 226 -2.71 19.12 -18.35
CA ARG A 226 -2.18 20.17 -19.24
C ARG A 226 -1.72 19.61 -20.58
N GLU A 227 -0.98 18.50 -20.57
CA GLU A 227 -0.53 17.82 -21.79
C GLU A 227 -1.70 17.31 -22.64
N ARG A 228 -2.74 16.79 -21.99
CA ARG A 228 -3.96 16.35 -22.68
C ARG A 228 -4.74 17.52 -23.26
N LEU A 229 -4.86 18.62 -22.52
CA LEU A 229 -5.55 19.82 -22.98
C LEU A 229 -4.88 20.41 -24.24
N ALA A 230 -3.55 20.35 -24.33
CA ALA A 230 -2.81 20.80 -25.52
C ALA A 230 -3.15 20.00 -26.80
N LYS A 231 -3.74 18.80 -26.67
CA LYS A 231 -4.16 17.94 -27.80
C LYS A 231 -5.65 18.08 -28.14
N VAL A 232 -6.39 18.87 -27.37
CA VAL A 232 -7.83 19.08 -27.61
C VAL A 232 -8.01 20.23 -28.57
N THR A 233 -8.66 19.97 -29.72
CA THR A 233 -9.05 21.02 -30.69
C THR A 233 -10.37 21.62 -30.22
N MET A 234 -10.36 22.89 -29.86
CA MET A 234 -11.54 23.59 -29.34
C MET A 234 -12.23 24.43 -30.41
N LEU A 235 -11.53 24.80 -31.50
CA LEU A 235 -12.05 25.61 -32.59
C LEU A 235 -11.50 25.08 -33.92
#